data_f094263b3d0724e20fb76567ba479418
#
_entry.id   f094263b3d0724e20fb76567ba479418
#
_cell.length_a   1.000
_cell.length_b   1.000
_cell.length_c   1.000
_cell.angle_alpha   90.00
_cell.angle_beta   90.00
_cell.angle_gamma   90.00
#
_symmetry.space_group_name_H-M   'P 1'
#
loop_
_entity.id
_entity.type
_entity.pdbx_description
1 polymer ?
#
loop_
_entity_poly.entity_id
_entity_poly.type
_entity_poly.pdbx_seq_one_letter_code
_entity_poly.pdbx_strand_id
1 'polypeptide(L)'
;SVSAGHAGLEVEAPLPASNLELVVMEAEGCTYCELFRRDVLPSYQASERAKDMPIRFLDINDATPEALGLDSAIDIVPTFVVLKNHKEVGRIPGYMGPEFFFHSINHLVSSAP
;
A
#
# COMPACT_ATOMS: atom_id res chain seq x y z
N SER A 1 -19.97 -9.67 -12.99
CA SER A 1 -19.56 -9.62 -13.13
C SER A 1 -19.13 -9.31 -13.56
N VAL A 2 -19.05 -9.52 -13.62
CA VAL A 2 -18.57 -9.28 -14.07
C VAL A 2 -18.10 -9.49 -14.47
N SER A 3 -18.00 -9.88 -14.69
CA SER A 3 -17.57 -10.10 -15.05
C SER A 3 -16.92 -10.31 -15.29
N ALA A 4 -17.05 -10.83 -15.00
CA ALA A 4 -16.34 -11.16 -15.16
C ALA A 4 -15.70 -10.96 -15.83
N GLY A 5 -15.79 -11.01 -15.94
CA GLY A 5 -15.17 -11.00 -16.50
C GLY A 5 -14.47 -10.48 -17.01
N HIS A 6 -14.22 -10.04 -16.93
CA HIS A 6 -13.37 -9.72 -17.58
C HIS A 6 -12.24 -10.24 -17.54
N ALA A 7 -12.32 -11.16 -17.83
CA ALA A 7 -11.32 -12.07 -18.07
C ALA A 7 -9.97 -11.48 -18.13
N GLY A 8 -9.08 -11.89 -17.35
CA GLY A 8 -7.75 -11.36 -17.38
C GLY A 8 -7.65 -9.86 -17.11
N LEU A 9 -8.77 -9.22 -17.10
CA LEU A 9 -8.79 -7.82 -16.74
C LEU A 9 -8.90 -7.68 -15.27
N GLU A 10 -7.92 -7.04 -14.71
CA GLU A 10 -7.94 -6.72 -13.32
C GLU A 10 -8.76 -5.47 -13.14
N VAL A 11 -9.88 -5.61 -12.52
CA VAL A 11 -10.69 -4.46 -12.16
C VAL A 11 -10.42 -4.16 -10.72
N GLU A 12 -9.80 -3.04 -10.47
CA GLU A 12 -9.52 -2.64 -9.10
C GLU A 12 -10.82 -2.39 -8.37
N ALA A 13 -10.88 -2.82 -7.12
CA ALA A 13 -12.03 -2.52 -6.30
C ALA A 13 -12.19 -1.01 -6.15
N PRO A 14 -13.41 -0.50 -6.09
CA PRO A 14 -13.61 0.92 -5.86
C PRO A 14 -12.99 1.35 -4.55
N LEU A 15 -12.42 2.55 -4.52
CA LEU A 15 -11.86 3.09 -3.30
C LEU A 15 -12.98 3.46 -2.33
N PRO A 16 -12.72 3.40 -1.02
CA PRO A 16 -13.66 3.87 -0.03
C PRO A 16 -13.89 5.38 -0.15
N ALA A 17 -14.85 5.90 0.59
CA ALA A 17 -15.15 7.33 0.59
C ALA A 17 -13.96 8.21 0.94
N SER A 18 -13.01 7.67 1.70
CA SER A 18 -11.77 8.38 2.05
C SER A 18 -10.86 8.61 0.84
N ASN A 19 -11.01 7.79 -0.22
CA ASN A 19 -10.12 7.76 -1.38
C ASN A 19 -8.67 7.41 -1.02
N LEU A 20 -8.47 6.75 0.11
CA LEU A 20 -7.15 6.36 0.59
C LEU A 20 -6.82 4.94 0.17
N GLU A 21 -5.53 4.70 -0.06
CA GLU A 21 -5.03 3.39 -0.42
C GLU A 21 -3.63 3.25 0.14
N LEU A 22 -3.32 2.06 0.69
CA LEU A 22 -1.97 1.75 1.13
C LEU A 22 -1.36 0.78 0.13
N VAL A 23 -0.29 1.20 -0.52
CA VAL A 23 0.42 0.36 -1.48
C VAL A 23 1.74 -0.08 -0.86
N VAL A 24 1.96 -1.38 -0.82
CA VAL A 24 3.22 -1.95 -0.34
C VAL A 24 4.05 -2.31 -1.55
N MET A 25 5.16 -1.61 -1.73
CA MET A 25 6.09 -1.89 -2.81
C MET A 25 7.07 -2.93 -2.34
N GLU A 26 7.14 -4.05 -3.02
CA GLU A 26 7.95 -5.17 -2.58
C GLU A 26 8.75 -5.76 -3.74
N ALA A 27 9.62 -6.72 -3.42
CA ALA A 27 10.39 -7.45 -4.42
C ALA A 27 10.55 -8.89 -3.96
N GLU A 28 10.80 -9.78 -4.90
CA GLU A 28 11.08 -11.17 -4.61
C GLU A 28 12.30 -11.29 -3.72
N GLY A 29 12.28 -12.24 -2.77
CA GLY A 29 13.41 -12.49 -1.90
C GLY A 29 13.62 -11.44 -0.82
N CYS A 30 12.66 -10.57 -0.61
CA CYS A 30 12.77 -9.51 0.36
C CYS A 30 12.37 -10.00 1.75
N THR A 31 13.36 -10.21 2.62
CA THR A 31 13.13 -10.71 3.97
C THR A 31 12.21 -9.80 4.78
N TYR A 32 12.44 -8.49 4.72
CA TYR A 32 11.61 -7.55 5.48
C TYR A 32 10.20 -7.44 4.93
N CYS A 33 10.01 -7.68 3.64
CA CYS A 33 8.66 -7.77 3.08
C CYS A 33 7.89 -8.94 3.69
N GLU A 34 8.57 -10.08 3.85
CA GLU A 34 7.97 -11.26 4.46
C GLU A 34 7.67 -11.05 5.93
N LEU A 35 8.57 -10.37 6.64
CA LEU A 35 8.35 -10.05 8.04
C LEU A 35 7.13 -9.16 8.22
N PHE A 36 6.95 -8.18 7.35
CA PHE A 36 5.77 -7.34 7.39
C PHE A 36 4.49 -8.17 7.21
N ARG A 37 4.50 -9.06 6.23
CA ARG A 37 3.34 -9.92 5.98
C ARG A 37 3.02 -10.81 7.17
N ARG A 38 4.05 -11.28 7.86
CA ARG A 38 3.86 -12.13 9.04
C ARG A 38 3.40 -11.32 10.24
N ASP A 39 4.06 -10.19 10.51
CA ASP A 39 3.89 -9.47 11.76
C ASP A 39 2.71 -8.50 11.76
N VAL A 40 2.39 -7.92 10.61
CA VAL A 40 1.47 -6.77 10.54
C VAL A 40 0.23 -7.07 9.70
N LEU A 41 0.39 -7.71 8.57
CA LEU A 41 -0.69 -7.82 7.60
C LEU A 41 -1.99 -8.38 8.17
N PRO A 42 -1.98 -9.49 8.97
CA PRO A 42 -3.24 -10.01 9.49
C PRO A 42 -3.97 -9.00 10.38
N SER A 43 -3.25 -8.32 11.27
CA SER A 43 -3.90 -7.34 12.15
C SER A 43 -4.33 -6.09 11.38
N TYR A 44 -3.56 -5.70 10.37
CA TYR A 44 -3.97 -4.57 9.54
C TYR A 44 -5.27 -4.88 8.82
N GLN A 45 -5.36 -6.04 8.18
CA GLN A 45 -6.55 -6.42 7.42
C GLN A 45 -7.78 -6.57 8.29
N ALA A 46 -7.60 -6.90 9.57
CA ALA A 46 -8.71 -7.02 10.52
C ALA A 46 -9.10 -5.68 11.14
N SER A 47 -8.38 -4.62 10.86
CA SER A 47 -8.58 -3.32 11.53
C SER A 47 -9.61 -2.47 10.80
N GLU A 48 -10.14 -1.48 11.54
CA GLU A 48 -11.02 -0.46 10.95
C GLU A 48 -10.28 0.37 9.92
N ARG A 49 -8.98 0.57 10.12
CA ARG A 49 -8.15 1.32 9.18
C ARG A 49 -8.19 0.70 7.79
N ALA A 50 -8.20 -0.63 7.70
CA ALA A 50 -8.21 -1.31 6.41
C ALA A 50 -9.48 -1.04 5.62
N LYS A 51 -10.58 -0.73 6.30
CA LYS A 51 -11.83 -0.38 5.62
C LYS A 51 -11.72 0.98 4.95
N ASP A 52 -11.03 1.93 5.60
CA ASP A 52 -10.82 3.27 5.07
C ASP A 52 -9.64 3.35 4.13
N MET A 53 -8.68 2.46 4.29
CA MET A 53 -7.46 2.46 3.48
C MET A 53 -7.08 1.02 3.16
N PRO A 54 -7.68 0.47 2.10
CA PRO A 54 -7.34 -0.91 1.70
C PRO A 54 -5.89 -1.02 1.30
N ILE A 55 -5.32 -2.21 1.53
CA ILE A 55 -3.92 -2.48 1.24
C ILE A 55 -3.80 -3.30 -0.03
N ARG A 56 -2.81 -2.98 -0.86
CA ARG A 56 -2.46 -3.83 -1.98
C ARG A 56 -0.94 -3.87 -2.15
N PHE A 57 -0.46 -4.92 -2.77
CA PHE A 57 0.96 -5.18 -2.94
C PHE A 57 1.33 -5.10 -4.41
N LEU A 58 2.45 -4.45 -4.69
CA LEU A 58 2.99 -4.35 -6.04
C LEU A 58 4.48 -4.65 -6.03
N ASP A 59 4.94 -5.34 -7.06
CA ASP A 59 6.37 -5.55 -7.24
C ASP A 59 6.97 -4.28 -7.85
N ILE A 60 8.14 -3.87 -7.36
CA ILE A 60 8.78 -2.64 -7.84
C ILE A 60 9.14 -2.70 -9.32
N ASN A 61 9.17 -3.90 -9.90
CA ASN A 61 9.50 -4.09 -11.30
C ASN A 61 8.30 -4.04 -12.23
N ASP A 62 7.08 -4.01 -11.68
CA ASP A 62 5.87 -4.19 -12.47
C ASP A 62 5.20 -2.89 -12.88
N ALA A 63 5.63 -1.75 -12.35
CA ALA A 63 4.99 -0.48 -12.68
C ALA A 63 5.96 0.68 -12.50
N THR A 64 5.70 1.74 -13.27
CA THR A 64 6.52 2.94 -13.16
C THR A 64 5.95 3.86 -12.09
N PRO A 65 6.79 4.72 -11.49
CA PRO A 65 6.30 5.67 -10.51
C PRO A 65 5.16 6.55 -11.05
N GLU A 66 5.27 6.98 -12.30
CA GLU A 66 4.24 7.83 -12.91
C GLU A 66 2.88 7.13 -12.98
N ALA A 67 2.89 5.85 -13.36
CA ALA A 67 1.65 5.09 -13.48
C ALA A 67 0.97 4.88 -12.13
N LEU A 68 1.74 4.92 -11.04
CA LEU A 68 1.22 4.71 -9.69
C LEU A 68 0.91 6.02 -8.97
N GLY A 69 1.21 7.16 -9.56
CA GLY A 69 0.99 8.44 -8.87
C GLY A 69 2.02 8.74 -7.81
N LEU A 70 3.21 8.15 -7.92
CA LEU A 70 4.29 8.35 -6.95
C LEU A 70 5.10 9.60 -7.27
N ASP A 71 5.60 10.23 -6.22
CA ASP A 71 6.42 11.43 -6.36
C ASP A 71 7.82 11.13 -6.89
N SER A 72 8.32 9.92 -6.60
CA SER A 72 9.66 9.52 -7.02
C SER A 72 9.76 8.00 -7.05
N ALA A 73 10.86 7.49 -7.60
CA ALA A 73 11.11 6.07 -7.67
C ALA A 73 11.25 5.45 -6.28
N ILE A 74 11.02 4.15 -6.21
CA ILE A 74 11.16 3.38 -4.96
C ILE A 74 12.54 2.75 -4.95
N ASP A 75 13.32 3.06 -3.92
CA ASP A 75 14.70 2.57 -3.80
C ASP A 75 14.86 1.46 -2.77
N ILE A 76 13.91 1.35 -1.87
CA ILE A 76 13.99 0.42 -0.73
C ILE A 76 12.73 -0.43 -0.71
N VAL A 77 12.88 -1.72 -0.41
CA VAL A 77 11.73 -2.60 -0.22
C VAL A 77 11.77 -3.20 1.18
N PRO A 78 10.63 -3.31 1.86
CA PRO A 78 9.34 -2.76 1.42
C PRO A 78 9.31 -1.24 1.58
N THR A 79 8.56 -0.57 0.75
CA THR A 79 8.20 0.83 0.97
C THR A 79 6.69 0.91 0.98
N PHE A 80 6.15 1.57 1.98
CA PHE A 80 4.71 1.70 2.18
C PHE A 80 4.30 3.09 1.72
N VAL A 81 3.42 3.14 0.71
CA VAL A 81 3.01 4.43 0.13
C VAL A 81 1.54 4.64 0.40
N VAL A 82 1.22 5.79 0.99
CA VAL A 82 -0.16 6.19 1.16
C VAL A 82 -0.56 7.04 -0.03
N LEU A 83 -1.60 6.61 -0.73
CA LEU A 83 -2.15 7.35 -1.85
C LEU A 83 -3.51 7.92 -1.44
N LYS A 84 -3.80 9.13 -1.89
CA LYS A 84 -5.12 9.72 -1.79
C LYS A 84 -5.50 10.24 -3.16
N ASN A 85 -6.67 9.83 -3.66
CA ASN A 85 -7.09 10.14 -5.02
C ASN A 85 -6.02 9.74 -6.02
N HIS A 86 -5.40 8.58 -5.80
CA HIS A 86 -4.38 7.99 -6.67
C HIS A 86 -3.09 8.80 -6.76
N LYS A 87 -2.79 9.62 -5.75
CA LYS A 87 -1.54 10.37 -5.68
C LYS A 87 -0.89 10.18 -4.33
N GLU A 88 0.43 10.11 -4.35
CA GLU A 88 1.19 9.91 -3.12
C GLU A 88 1.02 11.11 -2.17
N VAL A 89 0.67 10.80 -0.92
CA VAL A 89 0.64 11.80 0.14
C VAL A 89 1.79 11.59 1.12
N GLY A 90 2.44 10.43 1.10
CA GLY A 90 3.62 10.16 1.90
C GLY A 90 4.03 8.72 1.79
N ARG A 91 5.22 8.41 2.28
CA ARG A 91 5.74 7.04 2.24
C ARG A 91 6.57 6.73 3.46
N ILE A 92 6.69 5.43 3.74
CA ILE A 92 7.54 4.90 4.80
C ILE A 92 8.51 3.94 4.14
N PRO A 93 9.79 4.31 3.97
CA PRO A 93 10.77 3.39 3.42
C PRO A 93 11.22 2.40 4.48
N GLY A 94 11.13 1.11 4.15
CA GLY A 94 11.60 0.06 5.04
C GLY A 94 10.59 -0.35 6.08
N TYR A 95 10.85 -1.52 6.67
CA TYR A 95 10.02 -2.04 7.75
C TYR A 95 10.86 -2.15 9.02
N MET A 96 10.46 -1.45 10.06
CA MET A 96 11.17 -1.39 11.33
C MET A 96 10.29 -1.82 12.49
N GLY A 97 9.44 -2.81 12.26
CA GLY A 97 8.58 -3.36 13.30
C GLY A 97 7.17 -2.80 13.29
N PRO A 98 6.25 -3.52 13.96
CA PRO A 98 4.83 -3.14 13.95
C PRO A 98 4.54 -1.78 14.55
N GLU A 99 5.18 -1.46 15.67
CA GLU A 99 4.89 -0.19 16.34
C GLU A 99 5.26 1.01 15.50
N PHE A 100 6.45 0.96 14.89
CA PHE A 100 6.88 2.05 14.01
C PHE A 100 5.97 2.16 12.81
N PHE A 101 5.58 1.02 12.23
CA PHE A 101 4.70 1.02 11.07
C PHE A 101 3.36 1.69 11.38
N PHE A 102 2.68 1.24 12.43
CA PHE A 102 1.36 1.78 12.77
C PHE A 102 1.43 3.25 13.15
N HIS A 103 2.46 3.64 13.89
CA HIS A 103 2.64 5.04 14.26
C HIS A 103 2.81 5.91 13.01
N SER A 104 3.67 5.45 12.09
CA SER A 104 3.96 6.21 10.87
C SER A 104 2.74 6.30 9.96
N ILE A 105 1.98 5.20 9.83
CA ILE A 105 0.75 5.21 9.03
C ILE A 105 -0.25 6.19 9.61
N ASN A 106 -0.43 6.17 10.94
CA ASN A 106 -1.36 7.09 11.58
C ASN A 106 -0.96 8.55 11.33
N HIS A 107 0.34 8.81 11.38
CA HIS A 107 0.84 10.16 11.11
C HIS A 107 0.55 10.58 9.67
N LEU A 108 0.85 9.72 8.70
CA LEU A 108 0.62 10.03 7.28
C LEU A 108 -0.84 10.28 6.98
N VAL A 109 -1.72 9.43 7.52
CA VAL A 109 -3.16 9.58 7.25
C VAL A 109 -3.71 10.86 7.89
N SER A 110 -3.30 11.17 9.12
CA SER A 110 -3.79 12.38 9.79
C SER A 110 -3.23 13.66 9.18
N SER A 111 -2.13 13.57 8.45
CA SER A 111 -1.53 14.74 7.78
C SER A 111 -2.02 14.90 6.34
N ALA A 112 -2.75 13.92 5.81
CA ALA A 112 -3.22 13.99 4.43
C ALA A 112 -4.28 15.09 4.29
N PRO A 113 -4.17 15.91 3.21
CA PRO A 113 -5.14 17.00 2.99
C PRO A 113 -6.53 16.50 2.65
#